data_14e9821c09e820b4275a14a48edd2356
#
_entry.id   14e9821c09e820b4275a14a48edd2356
#
_cell.length_a   1.000
_cell.length_b   1.000
_cell.length_c   1.000
_cell.angle_alpha   90.00
_cell.angle_beta   90.00
_cell.angle_gamma   90.00
#
_symmetry.space_group_name_H-M   'P 1'
#
loop_
_entity.id
_entity.type
_entity.pdbx_description
1 polymer ?
#
loop_
_entity_poly.entity_id
_entity_poly.type
_entity_poly.pdbx_seq_one_letter_code
_entity_poly.pdbx_strand_id
1 'polypeptide(L)'
;HSEAHRFSTIKKKPVMGISGKWEVTFLDDTPYYGIGEFKQKNNIVTGTFMTESGDYRFLEGEIQDSKLYLSVFDGAHAFLYEAKINAADSTMIGSFRSGKHYKTVWKAKKNENAKLKSPNDLTFLKEGYDKIEFKFPNTEGKMVSLQDDKFKGKAKIIQIFGTWCPNCR
;
A
#
# COMPACT_ATOMS: atom_id res chain seq x y z
N HIS A 1 -2.66 27.77 -14.37
CA HIS A 1 -3.15 26.65 -13.53
C HIS A 1 -3.52 27.24 -12.19
N SER A 2 -4.82 27.29 -11.86
CA SER A 2 -5.25 27.61 -10.51
C SER A 2 -4.71 26.51 -9.59
N GLU A 3 -3.92 26.88 -8.57
CA GLU A 3 -3.57 25.97 -7.49
C GLU A 3 -4.85 25.63 -6.72
N ALA A 4 -5.55 24.59 -7.16
CA ALA A 4 -6.72 24.10 -6.46
C ALA A 4 -6.24 23.41 -5.17
N HIS A 5 -6.47 24.04 -4.03
CA HIS A 5 -6.20 23.41 -2.75
C HIS A 5 -7.22 22.31 -2.52
N ARG A 6 -6.71 21.07 -2.41
CA ARG A 6 -7.54 19.87 -2.30
C ARG A 6 -8.33 19.80 -0.99
N PHE A 7 -7.82 20.37 0.11
CA PHE A 7 -8.42 20.27 1.44
C PHE A 7 -8.74 21.59 2.10
N SER A 8 -7.83 22.55 2.11
CA SER A 8 -8.03 23.84 2.77
C SER A 8 -7.33 24.98 2.05
N THR A 9 -7.98 26.14 2.02
CA THR A 9 -7.37 27.40 1.55
C THR A 9 -6.60 28.10 2.68
N ILE A 10 -6.86 27.76 3.94
CA ILE A 10 -6.20 28.35 5.12
C ILE A 10 -4.99 27.49 5.48
N LYS A 11 -3.79 28.06 5.39
CA LYS A 11 -2.54 27.37 5.70
C LYS A 11 -2.12 27.64 7.13
N LYS A 12 -2.36 26.67 8.03
CA LYS A 12 -1.81 26.66 9.39
C LYS A 12 -0.46 25.94 9.40
N LYS A 13 0.51 26.51 10.12
CA LYS A 13 1.85 25.90 10.22
C LYS A 13 1.76 24.49 10.82
N PRO A 14 2.43 23.48 10.21
CA PRO A 14 2.49 22.13 10.77
C PRO A 14 3.14 22.10 12.16
N VAL A 15 2.64 21.28 13.07
CA VAL A 15 3.20 21.08 14.41
C VAL A 15 4.56 20.43 14.37
N MET A 16 4.83 19.62 13.32
CA MET A 16 6.12 18.96 13.08
C MET A 16 6.27 18.59 11.61
N GLY A 17 7.52 18.26 11.21
CA GLY A 17 7.79 17.62 9.92
C GLY A 17 7.54 16.13 9.99
N ILE A 18 6.91 15.57 8.93
CA ILE A 18 6.62 14.12 8.84
C ILE A 18 7.40 13.39 7.75
N SER A 19 8.33 14.06 7.07
CA SER A 19 9.17 13.39 6.07
C SER A 19 9.89 12.18 6.65
N GLY A 20 10.08 11.13 5.81
CA GLY A 20 10.73 9.89 6.18
C GLY A 20 9.75 8.75 6.40
N LYS A 21 10.21 7.70 7.07
CA LYS A 21 9.46 6.46 7.27
C LYS A 21 8.70 6.42 8.58
N TRP A 22 7.53 5.82 8.50
CA TRP A 22 6.60 5.63 9.60
C TRP A 22 6.16 4.17 9.63
N GLU A 23 6.31 3.55 10.77
CA GLU A 23 5.77 2.24 11.06
C GLU A 23 4.25 2.36 11.26
N VAL A 24 3.47 1.61 10.51
CA VAL A 24 2.01 1.76 10.44
C VAL A 24 1.33 0.45 10.81
N THR A 25 0.25 0.54 11.57
CA THR A 25 -0.67 -0.58 11.82
C THR A 25 -2.06 -0.14 11.41
N PHE A 26 -2.66 -0.85 10.47
CA PHE A 26 -4.09 -0.74 10.14
C PHE A 26 -4.88 -1.64 11.08
N LEU A 27 -5.89 -1.07 11.74
CA LEU A 27 -6.69 -1.73 12.78
C LEU A 27 -7.99 -2.26 12.17
N ASP A 28 -7.84 -3.21 11.26
CA ASP A 28 -8.96 -3.94 10.66
C ASP A 28 -9.35 -5.14 11.54
N ASP A 29 -10.32 -5.96 11.12
CA ASP A 29 -10.71 -7.21 11.81
C ASP A 29 -9.48 -8.09 12.07
N THR A 30 -8.58 -8.18 11.11
CA THR A 30 -7.22 -8.71 11.28
C THR A 30 -6.24 -7.56 11.08
N PRO A 31 -5.63 -7.03 12.14
CA PRO A 31 -4.66 -5.94 12.01
C PRO A 31 -3.48 -6.32 11.12
N TYR A 32 -3.07 -5.39 10.26
CA TYR A 32 -1.94 -5.61 9.37
C TYR A 32 -0.95 -4.46 9.40
N TYR A 33 0.30 -4.82 9.13
CA TYR A 33 1.44 -3.94 9.17
C TYR A 33 1.65 -3.24 7.82
N GLY A 34 2.17 -2.03 7.89
CA GLY A 34 2.59 -1.25 6.73
C GLY A 34 3.67 -0.23 7.06
N ILE A 35 4.14 0.45 6.04
CA ILE A 35 5.07 1.57 6.16
C ILE A 35 4.49 2.76 5.42
N GLY A 36 4.38 3.90 6.09
CA GLY A 36 4.17 5.19 5.45
C GLY A 36 5.52 5.80 5.08
N GLU A 37 5.71 6.19 3.84
CA GLU A 37 6.91 6.94 3.42
C GLU A 37 6.48 8.27 2.82
N PHE A 38 6.88 9.38 3.46
CA PHE A 38 6.40 10.71 3.11
C PHE A 38 7.53 11.68 2.81
N LYS A 39 7.23 12.62 1.91
CA LYS A 39 8.01 13.83 1.67
C LYS A 39 7.12 15.04 1.96
N GLN A 40 7.63 15.97 2.74
CA GLN A 40 6.93 17.19 3.09
C GLN A 40 7.69 18.42 2.64
N LYS A 41 6.98 19.36 2.01
CA LYS A 41 7.47 20.70 1.70
C LYS A 41 6.45 21.71 2.20
N ASN A 42 6.78 22.46 3.25
CA ASN A 42 5.85 23.32 3.98
C ASN A 42 4.62 22.53 4.48
N ASN A 43 3.44 22.86 3.99
CA ASN A 43 2.21 22.15 4.31
C ASN A 43 1.93 20.97 3.38
N ILE A 44 2.54 20.92 2.19
CA ILE A 44 2.28 19.87 1.20
C ILE A 44 3.01 18.60 1.58
N VAL A 45 2.30 17.49 1.51
CA VAL A 45 2.81 16.14 1.76
C VAL A 45 2.52 15.26 0.56
N THR A 46 3.52 14.52 0.13
CA THR A 46 3.39 13.46 -0.87
C THR A 46 3.99 12.17 -0.32
N GLY A 47 3.53 11.02 -0.81
CA GLY A 47 4.07 9.74 -0.38
C GLY A 47 3.12 8.58 -0.66
N THR A 48 3.33 7.50 0.08
CA THR A 48 2.49 6.31 -0.01
C THR A 48 2.47 5.54 1.30
N PHE A 49 1.52 4.63 1.42
CA PHE A 49 1.59 3.52 2.38
C PHE A 49 1.92 2.24 1.61
N MET A 50 2.85 1.47 2.12
CA MET A 50 3.27 0.17 1.58
C MET A 50 2.91 -0.93 2.56
N THR A 51 2.43 -2.05 2.05
CA THR A 51 2.14 -3.27 2.82
C THR A 51 2.77 -4.47 2.13
N GLU A 52 2.73 -5.64 2.75
CA GLU A 52 3.21 -6.89 2.15
C GLU A 52 2.45 -7.28 0.87
N SER A 53 1.21 -6.77 0.69
CA SER A 53 0.37 -7.06 -0.48
C SER A 53 0.39 -5.96 -1.56
N GLY A 54 1.09 -4.85 -1.33
CA GLY A 54 1.21 -3.75 -2.30
C GLY A 54 1.22 -2.37 -1.67
N ASP A 55 1.15 -1.34 -2.52
CA ASP A 55 1.10 0.05 -2.10
C ASP A 55 -0.28 0.69 -2.29
N TYR A 56 -0.47 1.83 -1.64
CA TYR A 56 -1.70 2.64 -1.73
C TYR A 56 -1.57 3.80 -2.72
N ARG A 57 -0.83 3.62 -3.81
CA ARG A 57 -0.63 4.62 -4.85
C ARG A 57 0.18 5.84 -4.37
N PHE A 58 0.33 6.80 -5.25
CA PHE A 58 0.96 8.08 -4.94
C PHE A 58 -0.07 9.03 -4.32
N LEU A 59 0.03 9.21 -3.02
CA LEU A 59 -0.83 10.10 -2.25
C LEU A 59 -0.28 11.52 -2.27
N GLU A 60 -1.17 12.48 -2.33
CA GLU A 60 -0.87 13.90 -2.16
C GLU A 60 -1.89 14.54 -1.21
N GLY A 61 -1.43 15.50 -0.45
CA GLY A 61 -2.28 16.25 0.46
C GLY A 61 -1.52 17.26 1.30
N GLU A 62 -1.98 17.50 2.50
CA GLU A 62 -1.43 18.57 3.32
C GLU A 62 -1.52 18.29 4.82
N ILE A 63 -0.68 19.03 5.57
CA ILE A 63 -0.80 19.16 7.02
C ILE A 63 -1.30 20.56 7.36
N GLN A 64 -2.33 20.62 8.21
CA GLN A 64 -2.86 21.83 8.80
C GLN A 64 -2.79 21.72 10.32
N ASP A 65 -1.85 22.45 10.94
CA ASP A 65 -1.57 22.31 12.37
C ASP A 65 -1.17 20.85 12.70
N SER A 66 -1.97 20.12 13.46
CA SER A 66 -1.78 18.72 13.85
C SER A 66 -2.58 17.73 13.00
N LYS A 67 -3.20 18.16 11.91
CA LYS A 67 -4.04 17.32 11.07
C LYS A 67 -3.40 17.04 9.73
N LEU A 68 -3.27 15.77 9.39
CA LEU A 68 -2.82 15.27 8.09
C LEU A 68 -4.02 14.86 7.25
N TYR A 69 -3.99 15.23 5.98
CA TYR A 69 -4.95 14.82 4.95
C TYR A 69 -4.17 14.38 3.72
N LEU A 70 -4.42 13.13 3.26
CA LEU A 70 -3.84 12.60 2.03
C LEU A 70 -4.92 11.93 1.20
N SER A 71 -4.86 12.07 -0.11
CA SER A 71 -5.81 11.39 -0.99
C SER A 71 -5.20 11.05 -2.33
N VAL A 72 -5.83 10.10 -3.01
CA VAL A 72 -5.58 9.77 -4.41
C VAL A 72 -6.85 9.27 -5.07
N PHE A 73 -6.96 9.51 -6.38
CA PHE A 73 -7.95 8.89 -7.24
C PHE A 73 -7.23 8.41 -8.50
N ASP A 74 -7.28 7.11 -8.77
CA ASP A 74 -6.60 6.46 -9.90
C ASP A 74 -7.56 5.98 -11.00
N GLY A 75 -8.82 6.43 -10.94
CA GLY A 75 -9.89 6.02 -11.86
C GLY A 75 -10.74 4.86 -11.33
N ALA A 76 -10.18 3.98 -10.50
CA ALA A 76 -10.87 2.85 -9.89
C ALA A 76 -11.03 2.99 -8.37
N HIS A 77 -10.05 3.64 -7.71
CA HIS A 77 -9.99 3.76 -6.26
C HIS A 77 -9.96 5.23 -5.85
N ALA A 78 -10.79 5.58 -4.87
CA ALA A 78 -10.77 6.88 -4.19
C ALA A 78 -10.29 6.65 -2.75
N PHE A 79 -9.03 6.93 -2.47
CA PHE A 79 -8.45 6.79 -1.15
C PHE A 79 -8.38 8.12 -0.43
N LEU A 80 -8.77 8.12 0.83
CA LEU A 80 -8.67 9.27 1.74
C LEU A 80 -8.08 8.79 3.06
N TYR A 81 -6.99 9.44 3.45
CA TYR A 81 -6.35 9.28 4.75
C TYR A 81 -6.47 10.58 5.53
N GLU A 82 -6.92 10.47 6.75
CA GLU A 82 -6.96 11.58 7.71
C GLU A 82 -6.27 11.13 8.98
N ALA A 83 -5.51 12.00 9.63
CA ALA A 83 -4.90 11.68 10.91
C ALA A 83 -4.67 12.91 11.78
N LYS A 84 -4.60 12.67 13.08
CA LYS A 84 -4.07 13.60 14.08
C LYS A 84 -2.63 13.21 14.41
N ILE A 85 -1.74 14.20 14.35
CA ILE A 85 -0.32 14.05 14.66
C ILE A 85 -0.12 14.46 16.12
N ASN A 86 0.60 13.62 16.87
CA ASN A 86 1.13 13.97 18.18
C ASN A 86 2.64 14.21 18.03
N ALA A 87 3.04 15.48 18.13
CA ALA A 87 4.44 15.87 17.99
C ALA A 87 5.31 15.46 19.19
N ALA A 88 4.71 15.25 20.38
CA ALA A 88 5.45 14.92 21.59
C ALA A 88 6.10 13.54 21.54
N ASP A 89 5.44 12.56 20.88
CA ASP A 89 5.90 11.18 20.79
C ASP A 89 6.10 10.71 19.34
N SER A 90 5.93 11.62 18.38
CA SER A 90 6.04 11.33 16.94
C SER A 90 5.12 10.19 16.50
N THR A 91 3.85 10.26 16.91
CA THR A 91 2.81 9.30 16.52
C THR A 91 1.70 9.96 15.70
N MET A 92 0.96 9.14 14.99
CA MET A 92 -0.28 9.51 14.31
C MET A 92 -1.37 8.49 14.61
N ILE A 93 -2.60 8.95 14.67
CA ILE A 93 -3.80 8.12 14.68
C ILE A 93 -4.81 8.72 13.74
N GLY A 94 -5.45 7.89 12.92
CA GLY A 94 -6.36 8.38 11.91
C GLY A 94 -7.26 7.33 11.31
N SER A 95 -7.96 7.74 10.25
CA SER A 95 -8.84 6.88 9.47
C SER A 95 -8.37 6.78 8.02
N PHE A 96 -8.61 5.64 7.42
CA PHE A 96 -8.50 5.36 6.00
C PHE A 96 -9.87 5.02 5.44
N ARG A 97 -10.18 5.56 4.27
CA ARG A 97 -11.39 5.26 3.50
C ARG A 97 -11.01 4.88 2.08
N SER A 98 -11.64 3.80 1.58
CA SER A 98 -11.64 3.46 0.16
C SER A 98 -13.06 3.61 -0.37
N GLY A 99 -13.32 4.68 -1.11
CA GLY A 99 -14.66 5.03 -1.55
C GLY A 99 -15.66 5.19 -0.39
N LYS A 100 -16.89 4.68 -0.60
CA LYS A 100 -17.97 4.74 0.41
C LYS A 100 -18.10 3.45 1.24
N HIS A 101 -17.49 2.35 0.79
CA HIS A 101 -17.77 1.00 1.27
C HIS A 101 -16.73 0.45 2.24
N TYR A 102 -15.56 1.06 2.34
CA TYR A 102 -14.53 0.59 3.27
C TYR A 102 -13.96 1.73 4.12
N LYS A 103 -13.83 1.47 5.40
CA LYS A 103 -13.21 2.37 6.38
C LYS A 103 -12.50 1.55 7.45
N THR A 104 -11.28 1.95 7.78
CA THR A 104 -10.54 1.43 8.95
C THR A 104 -9.82 2.56 9.68
N VAL A 105 -9.37 2.26 10.88
CA VAL A 105 -8.50 3.12 11.69
C VAL A 105 -7.06 2.68 11.47
N TRP A 106 -6.14 3.61 11.50
CA TRP A 106 -4.72 3.32 11.46
C TRP A 106 -3.95 4.15 12.49
N LYS A 107 -2.84 3.62 12.94
CA LYS A 107 -1.89 4.30 13.82
C LYS A 107 -0.49 4.17 13.23
N ALA A 108 0.34 5.18 13.49
CA ALA A 108 1.72 5.17 13.04
C ALA A 108 2.65 5.76 14.10
N LYS A 109 3.90 5.30 14.05
CA LYS A 109 5.01 5.84 14.84
C LYS A 109 6.19 6.08 13.91
N LYS A 110 6.88 7.22 14.06
CA LYS A 110 8.04 7.53 13.25
C LYS A 110 9.15 6.51 13.50
N ASN A 111 9.63 5.88 12.42
CA ASN A 111 10.70 4.88 12.46
C ASN A 111 11.40 4.80 11.10
N GLU A 112 12.56 5.43 10.99
CA GLU A 112 13.33 5.43 9.73
C GLU A 112 13.87 4.03 9.35
N ASN A 113 13.93 3.11 10.31
CA ASN A 113 14.38 1.73 10.12
C ASN A 113 13.20 0.76 9.82
N ALA A 114 11.96 1.26 9.69
CA ALA A 114 10.81 0.43 9.37
C ALA A 114 11.03 -0.33 8.06
N LYS A 115 10.76 -1.64 8.07
CA LYS A 115 10.93 -2.54 6.92
C LYS A 115 9.75 -3.50 6.84
N LEU A 116 9.28 -3.76 5.63
CA LEU A 116 8.42 -4.89 5.34
C LEU A 116 9.24 -6.18 5.35
N LYS A 117 8.57 -7.33 5.46
CA LYS A 117 9.23 -8.63 5.25
C LYS A 117 9.83 -8.69 3.84
N SER A 118 10.89 -9.45 3.70
CA SER A 118 11.45 -9.73 2.39
C SER A 118 10.41 -10.43 1.50
N PRO A 119 10.28 -10.06 0.21
CA PRO A 119 9.44 -10.81 -0.71
C PRO A 119 9.75 -12.32 -0.74
N ASN A 120 11.00 -12.69 -0.46
CA ASN A 120 11.44 -14.09 -0.37
C ASN A 120 10.91 -14.82 0.87
N ASP A 121 10.47 -14.07 1.91
CA ASP A 121 9.88 -14.64 3.12
C ASP A 121 8.34 -14.77 3.00
N LEU A 122 7.75 -14.13 1.98
CA LEU A 122 6.30 -14.13 1.74
C LEU A 122 5.86 -15.28 0.83
N THR A 123 6.73 -15.73 -0.08
CA THR A 123 6.47 -16.83 -1.02
C THR A 123 7.56 -17.88 -0.95
N PHE A 124 7.18 -19.10 -0.61
CA PHE A 124 8.09 -20.22 -0.47
C PHE A 124 7.39 -21.51 -0.86
N LEU A 125 8.17 -22.54 -1.17
CA LEU A 125 7.64 -23.88 -1.38
C LEU A 125 7.17 -24.46 -0.06
N LYS A 126 6.02 -25.13 -0.04
CA LYS A 126 5.57 -25.86 1.14
C LYS A 126 6.56 -26.96 1.47
N GLU A 127 6.64 -27.35 2.74
CA GLU A 127 7.43 -28.47 3.20
C GLU A 127 7.11 -29.74 2.39
N GLY A 128 8.17 -30.45 1.97
CA GLY A 128 8.05 -31.64 1.11
C GLY A 128 8.05 -31.36 -0.40
N TYR A 129 8.10 -30.09 -0.81
CA TYR A 129 8.23 -29.72 -2.22
C TYR A 129 9.60 -29.08 -2.50
N ASP A 130 10.29 -29.56 -3.51
CA ASP A 130 11.59 -29.05 -3.98
C ASP A 130 11.46 -28.13 -5.21
N LYS A 131 10.29 -28.12 -5.84
CA LYS A 131 9.99 -27.34 -7.05
C LYS A 131 8.52 -27.03 -7.19
N ILE A 132 8.21 -26.02 -8.00
CA ILE A 132 6.84 -25.70 -8.38
C ILE A 132 6.39 -26.68 -9.46
N GLU A 133 5.30 -27.38 -9.20
CA GLU A 133 4.65 -28.28 -10.16
C GLU A 133 3.16 -27.96 -10.22
N PHE A 134 2.61 -27.97 -11.41
CA PHE A 134 1.17 -27.93 -11.62
C PHE A 134 0.76 -28.57 -12.94
N LYS A 135 -0.50 -28.97 -13.00
CA LYS A 135 -1.17 -29.43 -14.21
C LYS A 135 -2.61 -28.94 -14.19
N PHE A 136 -2.93 -27.97 -15.06
CA PHE A 136 -4.25 -27.33 -15.13
C PHE A 136 -4.76 -27.30 -16.57
N PRO A 137 -6.09 -27.31 -16.80
CA PRO A 137 -6.63 -27.05 -18.11
C PRO A 137 -6.39 -25.60 -18.54
N ASN A 138 -6.06 -25.39 -19.81
CA ASN A 138 -6.07 -24.06 -20.42
C ASN A 138 -7.51 -23.63 -20.76
N THR A 139 -7.68 -22.48 -21.39
CA THR A 139 -9.00 -21.93 -21.80
C THR A 139 -9.73 -22.82 -22.82
N GLU A 140 -9.04 -23.74 -23.48
CA GLU A 140 -9.59 -24.72 -24.44
C GLU A 140 -9.85 -26.08 -23.78
N GLY A 141 -9.65 -26.21 -22.46
CA GLY A 141 -9.82 -27.45 -21.72
C GLY A 141 -8.64 -28.45 -21.83
N LYS A 142 -7.58 -28.09 -22.56
CA LYS A 142 -6.38 -28.95 -22.70
C LYS A 142 -5.49 -28.83 -21.48
N MET A 143 -5.08 -29.96 -20.90
CA MET A 143 -4.18 -29.98 -19.76
C MET A 143 -2.80 -29.45 -20.14
N VAL A 144 -2.29 -28.51 -19.32
CA VAL A 144 -0.98 -27.90 -19.46
C VAL A 144 -0.18 -28.09 -18.16
N SER A 145 1.07 -28.48 -18.30
CA SER A 145 2.01 -28.69 -17.20
C SER A 145 3.30 -27.91 -17.45
N LEU A 146 4.03 -27.58 -16.38
CA LEU A 146 5.40 -27.02 -16.49
C LEU A 146 6.40 -27.97 -17.15
N GLN A 147 6.05 -29.27 -17.27
CA GLN A 147 6.87 -30.28 -17.89
C GLN A 147 6.67 -30.42 -19.41
N ASP A 148 5.68 -29.68 -19.99
CA ASP A 148 5.42 -29.72 -21.42
C ASP A 148 6.65 -29.27 -22.22
N ASP A 149 6.89 -29.88 -23.37
CA ASP A 149 8.06 -29.62 -24.22
C ASP A 149 8.23 -28.17 -24.61
N LYS A 150 7.11 -27.41 -24.77
CA LYS A 150 7.13 -26.00 -25.07
C LYS A 150 7.82 -25.11 -24.01
N PHE A 151 7.99 -25.64 -22.79
CA PHE A 151 8.63 -24.94 -21.66
C PHE A 151 10.04 -25.46 -21.34
N LYS A 152 10.49 -26.55 -21.97
CA LYS A 152 11.82 -27.10 -21.74
C LYS A 152 12.92 -26.09 -22.08
N GLY A 153 13.94 -25.98 -21.23
CA GLY A 153 15.11 -25.12 -21.45
C GLY A 153 14.82 -23.62 -21.41
N LYS A 154 13.60 -23.18 -20.99
CA LYS A 154 13.21 -21.77 -20.91
C LYS A 154 13.08 -21.32 -19.47
N ALA A 155 13.44 -20.06 -19.20
CA ALA A 155 13.04 -19.38 -17.97
C ALA A 155 11.51 -19.26 -17.93
N LYS A 156 10.91 -19.47 -16.74
CA LYS A 156 9.46 -19.47 -16.55
C LYS A 156 9.09 -18.43 -15.52
N ILE A 157 8.14 -17.58 -15.88
CA ILE A 157 7.51 -16.63 -14.94
C ILE A 157 6.10 -17.14 -14.70
N ILE A 158 5.75 -17.37 -13.42
CA ILE A 158 4.43 -17.83 -13.01
C ILE A 158 3.74 -16.67 -12.30
N GLN A 159 2.59 -16.25 -12.85
CA GLN A 159 1.75 -15.25 -12.24
C GLN A 159 0.42 -15.88 -11.83
N ILE A 160 0.05 -15.69 -10.58
CA ILE A 160 -1.29 -16.05 -10.08
C ILE A 160 -2.13 -14.78 -10.10
N PHE A 161 -3.23 -14.79 -10.86
CA PHE A 161 -4.13 -13.65 -10.95
C PHE A 161 -5.59 -14.10 -11.04
N GLY A 162 -6.52 -13.18 -10.75
CA GLY A 162 -7.95 -13.38 -10.93
C GLY A 162 -8.55 -12.35 -11.89
N THR A 163 -9.41 -12.76 -12.80
CA THR A 163 -10.11 -11.85 -13.73
C THR A 163 -11.03 -10.86 -13.00
N TRP A 164 -11.43 -11.18 -11.80
CA TRP A 164 -12.21 -10.37 -10.86
C TRP A 164 -11.37 -9.38 -10.04
N CYS A 165 -10.05 -9.47 -10.09
CA CYS A 165 -9.13 -8.66 -9.30
C CYS A 165 -8.72 -7.39 -10.08
N PRO A 166 -9.15 -6.17 -9.68
CA PRO A 166 -8.81 -4.94 -10.39
C PRO A 166 -7.30 -4.66 -10.45
N ASN A 167 -6.56 -5.07 -9.42
CA ASN A 167 -5.11 -4.88 -9.34
C ASN A 167 -4.30 -5.89 -10.19
N CYS A 168 -4.97 -6.89 -10.78
CA CYS A 168 -4.32 -7.92 -11.57
C CYS A 168 -4.36 -7.64 -13.09
N ARG A 169 -4.99 -6.55 -13.51
CA ARG A 169 -5.17 -6.13 -14.92
C ARG A 169 -4.09 -5.17 -15.36
#